data_279b233e952e80bbeb5aef084d04cbf4
#
_entry.id   279b233e952e80bbeb5aef084d04cbf4
#
_cell.length_a   1.000
_cell.length_b   1.000
_cell.length_c   1.000
_cell.angle_alpha   90.00
_cell.angle_beta   90.00
_cell.angle_gamma   90.00
#
_symmetry.space_group_name_H-M   'P 1'
#
loop_
_entity.id
_entity.type
_entity.pdbx_description
1 polymer ?
#
loop_
_entity_poly.entity_id
_entity_poly.type
_entity_poly.pdbx_seq_one_letter_code
_entity_poly.pdbx_strand_id
1 'polypeptide(L)'
;MKYFLSVISTIFIFNLFIGCSTSQPNTDNEKQIYIFDEVPEEKTIEPPKTGEYPNTISSYYVVQIGAYTTEEKAEAFAEIGRTKTNYKSSVVYSENLKLYLVQIIPFFKSRTEAEEVRNNLWKLQEFVDAWIVTVNK
;
A
#
# COMPACT_ATOMS: atom_id res chain seq x y z
N MET A 1 9.88 28.91 -46.63
CA MET A 1 10.96 29.20 -45.66
C MET A 1 10.49 29.30 -44.22
N LYS A 2 9.34 29.90 -43.92
CA LYS A 2 8.86 30.05 -42.53
C LYS A 2 8.50 28.72 -41.83
N TYR A 3 7.98 27.74 -42.56
CA TYR A 3 7.60 26.42 -41.98
C TYR A 3 8.81 25.50 -41.73
N PHE A 4 9.90 25.70 -42.45
CA PHE A 4 11.12 24.89 -42.30
C PHE A 4 11.84 25.20 -40.98
N LEU A 5 11.85 26.47 -40.56
CA LEU A 5 12.41 26.91 -39.29
C LEU A 5 11.56 26.37 -38.10
N SER A 6 10.23 26.32 -38.25
CA SER A 6 9.32 25.82 -37.21
C SER A 6 9.53 24.35 -36.93
N VAL A 7 9.70 23.52 -37.98
CA VAL A 7 9.93 22.06 -37.85
C VAL A 7 11.28 21.76 -37.17
N ILE A 8 12.33 22.51 -37.51
CA ILE A 8 13.66 22.34 -36.89
C ILE A 8 13.60 22.72 -35.39
N SER A 9 12.85 23.76 -35.01
CA SER A 9 12.69 24.17 -33.62
C SER A 9 11.97 23.10 -32.80
N THR A 10 10.96 22.44 -33.37
CA THR A 10 10.19 21.40 -32.69
C THR A 10 11.02 20.12 -32.45
N ILE A 11 11.88 19.76 -33.41
CA ILE A 11 12.77 18.60 -33.30
C ILE A 11 13.85 18.84 -32.23
N PHE A 12 14.32 20.08 -32.07
CA PHE A 12 15.37 20.39 -31.09
C PHE A 12 14.86 20.33 -29.64
N ILE A 13 13.58 20.69 -29.41
CA ILE A 13 12.96 20.63 -28.07
C ILE A 13 12.71 19.18 -27.62
N PHE A 14 12.49 18.26 -28.57
CA PHE A 14 12.21 16.86 -28.24
C PHE A 14 13.44 16.07 -27.77
N ASN A 15 14.66 16.54 -28.09
CA ASN A 15 15.90 15.86 -27.71
C ASN A 15 16.39 16.18 -26.28
N LEU A 16 15.75 17.08 -25.54
CA LEU A 16 16.20 17.47 -24.20
C LEU A 16 15.67 16.58 -23.07
N PHE A 17 14.82 15.58 -23.36
CA PHE A 17 14.21 14.72 -22.34
C PHE A 17 14.83 13.31 -22.24
N ILE A 18 15.93 13.00 -22.97
CA ILE A 18 16.62 11.73 -22.85
C ILE A 18 17.82 11.89 -21.93
N GLY A 19 17.55 12.23 -20.67
CA GLY A 19 18.53 12.23 -19.59
C GLY A 19 18.17 11.14 -18.59
N CYS A 20 18.31 9.86 -18.97
CA CYS A 20 18.28 8.76 -18.01
C CYS A 20 19.62 8.71 -17.29
N SER A 21 19.70 9.29 -16.11
CA SER A 21 20.80 9.09 -15.19
C SER A 21 20.61 7.73 -14.50
N THR A 22 21.28 6.72 -15.01
CA THR A 22 21.50 5.45 -14.31
C THR A 22 22.59 5.68 -13.28
N SER A 23 22.22 5.96 -12.03
CA SER A 23 23.12 5.81 -10.89
C SER A 23 23.29 4.31 -10.64
N GLN A 24 24.46 3.81 -11.01
CA GLN A 24 24.91 2.48 -10.60
C GLN A 24 25.12 2.50 -9.07
N PRO A 25 24.59 1.52 -8.32
CA PRO A 25 25.00 1.33 -6.95
C PRO A 25 26.44 0.81 -6.96
N ASN A 26 27.34 1.53 -6.29
CA ASN A 26 28.66 1.06 -5.97
C ASN A 26 28.55 -0.25 -5.18
N THR A 27 28.97 -1.30 -5.84
CA THR A 27 29.18 -2.59 -5.19
C THR A 27 30.56 -2.54 -4.55
N ASP A 28 30.65 -1.98 -3.37
CA ASP A 28 31.78 -2.27 -2.51
C ASP A 28 31.53 -3.66 -1.91
N ASN A 29 32.39 -4.57 -2.38
CA ASN A 29 32.50 -5.94 -1.95
C ASN A 29 32.90 -5.97 -0.48
N GLU A 30 31.94 -6.02 0.42
CA GLU A 30 32.14 -6.69 1.70
C GLU A 30 31.47 -8.06 1.61
N LYS A 31 32.31 -9.01 1.34
CA LYS A 31 32.06 -10.43 1.36
C LYS A 31 31.74 -10.82 2.81
N GLN A 32 30.48 -10.63 3.20
CA GLN A 32 29.98 -11.28 4.40
C GLN A 32 29.85 -12.77 4.09
N ILE A 33 30.92 -13.48 4.38
CA ILE A 33 30.92 -14.93 4.46
C ILE A 33 30.01 -15.29 5.62
N TYR A 34 28.77 -15.67 5.31
CA TYR A 34 27.95 -16.40 6.26
C TYR A 34 28.55 -17.79 6.42
N ILE A 35 29.42 -17.94 7.42
CA ILE A 35 29.86 -19.24 7.86
C ILE A 35 28.68 -19.87 8.61
N PHE A 36 27.93 -20.68 7.89
CA PHE A 36 27.02 -21.66 8.47
C PHE A 36 27.86 -22.89 8.89
N ASP A 37 28.73 -22.73 9.84
CA ASP A 37 29.36 -23.84 10.53
C ASP A 37 29.26 -23.56 12.01
N GLU A 38 28.23 -24.08 12.56
CA GLU A 38 28.08 -24.77 13.84
C GLU A 38 26.58 -24.92 14.08
N VAL A 39 26.11 -26.11 13.81
CA VAL A 39 24.86 -26.57 14.39
C VAL A 39 25.09 -26.60 15.91
N PRO A 40 24.54 -25.67 16.69
CA PRO A 40 24.59 -25.81 18.13
C PRO A 40 23.76 -27.05 18.45
N GLU A 41 24.37 -27.96 19.20
CA GLU A 41 23.71 -29.11 19.79
C GLU A 41 22.30 -28.73 20.23
N GLU A 42 21.36 -29.55 19.81
CA GLU A 42 19.94 -29.49 20.15
C GLU A 42 19.77 -29.49 21.67
N LYS A 43 19.88 -28.28 22.27
CA LYS A 43 19.33 -28.07 23.60
C LYS A 43 17.85 -28.31 23.48
N THR A 44 17.43 -29.46 23.95
CA THR A 44 16.02 -29.77 24.22
C THR A 44 15.43 -28.58 24.97
N ILE A 45 14.78 -27.68 24.22
CA ILE A 45 14.02 -26.60 24.79
C ILE A 45 12.78 -27.27 25.35
N GLU A 46 12.80 -27.49 26.68
CA GLU A 46 11.57 -27.84 27.38
C GLU A 46 10.50 -26.83 26.96
N PRO A 47 9.27 -27.28 26.58
CA PRO A 47 8.21 -26.34 26.22
C PRO A 47 8.01 -25.40 27.40
N PRO A 48 7.98 -24.06 27.16
CA PRO A 48 7.80 -23.11 28.24
C PRO A 48 6.52 -23.46 28.99
N LYS A 49 6.68 -23.74 30.28
CA LYS A 49 5.55 -23.92 31.21
C LYS A 49 4.62 -22.75 30.99
N THR A 50 3.36 -23.07 30.71
CA THR A 50 2.20 -22.19 30.63
C THR A 50 2.38 -20.87 31.37
N GLY A 51 3.04 -19.93 30.71
CA GLY A 51 3.16 -18.54 31.13
C GLY A 51 2.27 -17.74 30.18
N GLU A 52 1.46 -16.89 30.73
CA GLU A 52 0.59 -15.93 30.08
C GLU A 52 1.22 -15.44 28.79
N TYR A 53 0.64 -15.84 27.65
CA TYR A 53 0.93 -15.17 26.38
C TYR A 53 0.57 -13.69 26.57
N PRO A 54 1.52 -12.77 26.37
CA PRO A 54 1.19 -11.35 26.49
C PRO A 54 0.03 -11.08 25.57
N ASN A 55 -0.96 -10.35 26.09
CA ASN A 55 -2.17 -9.90 25.41
C ASN A 55 -2.00 -9.89 23.90
N THR A 56 -2.68 -10.80 23.23
CA THR A 56 -2.73 -10.81 21.77
C THR A 56 -3.25 -9.46 21.34
N ILE A 57 -2.35 -8.61 20.84
CA ILE A 57 -2.73 -7.36 20.20
C ILE A 57 -3.71 -7.75 19.10
N SER A 58 -4.97 -7.44 19.33
CA SER A 58 -6.03 -7.77 18.39
C SER A 58 -5.92 -6.84 17.20
N SER A 59 -5.17 -7.28 16.19
CA SER A 59 -5.08 -6.55 14.92
C SER A 59 -6.31 -6.84 14.07
N TYR A 60 -6.78 -5.84 13.36
CA TYR A 60 -7.78 -6.00 12.31
C TYR A 60 -7.34 -5.27 11.03
N TYR A 61 -7.95 -5.64 9.92
CA TYR A 61 -7.60 -5.14 8.60
C TYR A 61 -8.74 -4.32 8.05
N VAL A 62 -8.40 -3.19 7.46
CA VAL A 62 -9.35 -2.26 6.85
C VAL A 62 -8.99 -2.10 5.38
N VAL A 63 -9.94 -2.28 4.49
CA VAL A 63 -9.76 -1.95 3.09
C VAL A 63 -10.13 -0.48 2.90
N GLN A 64 -9.15 0.35 2.60
CA GLN A 64 -9.32 1.77 2.34
C GLN A 64 -9.38 2.00 0.84
N ILE A 65 -10.40 2.71 0.37
CA ILE A 65 -10.65 2.94 -1.05
C ILE A 65 -10.39 4.38 -1.49
N GLY A 66 -10.13 5.28 -0.54
CA GLY A 66 -9.80 6.66 -0.85
C GLY A 66 -9.40 7.46 0.39
N ALA A 67 -8.78 8.64 0.15
CA ALA A 67 -8.46 9.62 1.17
C ALA A 67 -8.61 11.03 0.57
N TYR A 68 -9.32 11.92 1.27
CA TYR A 68 -9.70 13.23 0.76
C TYR A 68 -9.46 14.33 1.78
N THR A 69 -9.25 15.54 1.30
CA THR A 69 -9.06 16.72 2.17
C THR A 69 -10.37 17.30 2.71
N THR A 70 -11.51 16.97 2.09
CA THR A 70 -12.82 17.45 2.51
C THR A 70 -13.79 16.30 2.69
N GLU A 71 -14.69 16.44 3.64
CA GLU A 71 -15.73 15.45 3.95
C GLU A 71 -16.68 15.23 2.78
N GLU A 72 -17.07 16.30 2.09
CA GLU A 72 -17.98 16.22 0.94
C GLU A 72 -17.43 15.33 -0.18
N LYS A 73 -16.12 15.45 -0.48
CA LYS A 73 -15.47 14.59 -1.50
C LYS A 73 -15.39 13.15 -1.05
N ALA A 74 -15.12 12.93 0.24
CA ALA A 74 -15.05 11.59 0.81
C ALA A 74 -16.43 10.91 0.78
N GLU A 75 -17.49 11.62 1.17
CA GLU A 75 -18.86 11.10 1.12
C GLU A 75 -19.34 10.85 -0.30
N ALA A 76 -19.05 11.75 -1.24
CA ALA A 76 -19.37 11.53 -2.65
C ALA A 76 -18.69 10.25 -3.18
N PHE A 77 -17.43 10.00 -2.78
CA PHE A 77 -16.72 8.79 -3.19
C PHE A 77 -17.23 7.54 -2.46
N ALA A 78 -17.59 7.67 -1.18
CA ALA A 78 -18.21 6.59 -0.42
C ALA A 78 -19.54 6.15 -1.05
N GLU A 79 -20.31 7.09 -1.59
CA GLU A 79 -21.56 6.79 -2.32
C GLU A 79 -21.29 6.01 -3.62
N ILE A 80 -20.22 6.35 -4.35
CA ILE A 80 -19.77 5.55 -5.49
C ILE A 80 -19.44 4.12 -5.05
N GLY A 81 -18.76 3.97 -3.91
CA GLY A 81 -18.46 2.66 -3.31
C GLY A 81 -19.73 1.86 -3.03
N ARG A 82 -20.73 2.48 -2.38
CA ARG A 82 -22.02 1.85 -2.04
C ARG A 82 -22.84 1.44 -3.26
N THR A 83 -22.79 2.25 -4.33
CA THR A 83 -23.58 1.99 -5.55
C THR A 83 -22.94 1.00 -6.52
N LYS A 84 -21.61 1.00 -6.61
CA LYS A 84 -20.87 0.16 -7.58
C LYS A 84 -20.42 -1.18 -7.02
N THR A 85 -20.49 -1.36 -5.71
CA THR A 85 -20.05 -2.59 -5.04
C THR A 85 -21.14 -3.12 -4.12
N ASN A 86 -21.00 -4.38 -3.70
CA ASN A 86 -21.87 -4.98 -2.67
C ASN A 86 -21.37 -4.66 -1.23
N TYR A 87 -20.36 -3.82 -1.09
CA TYR A 87 -19.78 -3.48 0.19
C TYR A 87 -20.34 -2.17 0.72
N LYS A 88 -20.49 -2.11 2.04
CA LYS A 88 -20.78 -0.84 2.71
C LYS A 88 -19.49 -0.05 2.86
N SER A 89 -19.55 1.26 2.72
CA SER A 89 -18.43 2.16 2.94
C SER A 89 -18.79 3.22 3.99
N SER A 90 -17.78 3.63 4.75
CA SER A 90 -17.86 4.70 5.75
C SER A 90 -16.74 5.70 5.54
N VAL A 91 -16.99 6.94 5.97
CA VAL A 91 -16.01 8.01 6.02
C VAL A 91 -15.55 8.19 7.45
N VAL A 92 -14.22 8.23 7.66
CA VAL A 92 -13.60 8.42 8.98
C VAL A 92 -12.56 9.52 8.87
N TYR A 93 -12.63 10.53 9.75
CA TYR A 93 -11.58 11.54 9.81
C TYR A 93 -10.36 11.04 10.56
N SER A 94 -9.19 11.17 9.96
CA SER A 94 -7.91 10.83 10.56
C SER A 94 -7.22 12.10 11.09
N GLU A 95 -7.14 12.22 12.41
CA GLU A 95 -6.45 13.35 13.05
C GLU A 95 -4.97 13.42 12.71
N ASN A 96 -4.32 12.26 12.56
CA ASN A 96 -2.89 12.19 12.25
C ASN A 96 -2.58 12.64 10.83
N LEU A 97 -3.44 12.24 9.87
CA LEU A 97 -3.24 12.55 8.45
C LEU A 97 -3.93 13.85 8.03
N LYS A 98 -4.88 14.35 8.84
CA LYS A 98 -5.77 15.47 8.52
C LYS A 98 -6.57 15.23 7.24
N LEU A 99 -7.01 13.97 7.05
CA LEU A 99 -7.74 13.50 5.87
C LEU A 99 -9.00 12.73 6.28
N TYR A 100 -9.99 12.78 5.41
CA TYR A 100 -11.18 11.94 5.45
C TYR A 100 -10.91 10.66 4.68
N LEU A 101 -10.92 9.54 5.38
CA LEU A 101 -10.62 8.21 4.84
C LEU A 101 -11.92 7.50 4.49
N VAL A 102 -12.00 6.96 3.28
CA VAL A 102 -13.14 6.13 2.84
C VAL A 102 -12.77 4.66 2.99
N GLN A 103 -13.51 3.94 3.82
CA GLN A 103 -13.19 2.58 4.24
C GLN A 103 -14.36 1.63 4.01
N ILE A 104 -14.06 0.38 3.64
CA ILE A 104 -15.03 -0.70 3.55
C ILE A 104 -15.33 -1.23 4.94
N ILE A 105 -16.60 -1.46 5.22
CA ILE A 105 -17.09 -2.05 6.47
C ILE A 105 -17.89 -3.34 6.19
N PRO A 106 -17.87 -4.34 7.09
CA PRO A 106 -17.14 -4.38 8.36
C PRO A 106 -15.63 -4.55 8.16
N PHE A 107 -14.86 -4.30 9.22
CA PHE A 107 -13.43 -4.58 9.26
C PHE A 107 -13.16 -6.08 9.30
N PHE A 108 -12.02 -6.50 8.78
CA PHE A 108 -11.67 -7.91 8.60
C PHE A 108 -10.73 -8.38 9.71
N LYS A 109 -10.96 -9.58 10.22
CA LYS A 109 -10.07 -10.22 11.20
C LYS A 109 -8.87 -10.89 10.53
N SER A 110 -9.03 -11.30 9.28
CA SER A 110 -8.01 -11.94 8.48
C SER A 110 -7.52 -11.02 7.37
N ARG A 111 -6.21 -10.97 7.18
CA ARG A 111 -5.60 -10.26 6.06
C ARG A 111 -6.04 -10.85 4.72
N THR A 112 -6.18 -12.17 4.65
CA THR A 112 -6.62 -12.87 3.44
C THR A 112 -8.02 -12.43 3.01
N GLU A 113 -8.96 -12.28 3.95
CA GLU A 113 -10.30 -11.75 3.65
C GLU A 113 -10.24 -10.32 3.11
N ALA A 114 -9.43 -9.46 3.73
CA ALA A 114 -9.24 -8.08 3.26
C ALA A 114 -8.61 -8.05 1.85
N GLU A 115 -7.66 -8.94 1.57
CA GLU A 115 -7.02 -9.07 0.25
C GLU A 115 -8.02 -9.52 -0.83
N GLU A 116 -8.90 -10.45 -0.52
CA GLU A 116 -9.95 -10.90 -1.43
C GLU A 116 -10.89 -9.74 -1.80
N VAL A 117 -11.34 -8.97 -0.81
CA VAL A 117 -12.18 -7.80 -1.02
C VAL A 117 -11.45 -6.75 -1.85
N ARG A 118 -10.20 -6.40 -1.50
CA ARG A 118 -9.38 -5.45 -2.27
C ARG A 118 -9.22 -5.91 -3.73
N ASN A 119 -8.89 -7.18 -3.95
CA ASN A 119 -8.69 -7.73 -5.29
C ASN A 119 -9.97 -7.70 -6.13
N ASN A 120 -11.14 -7.85 -5.50
CA ASN A 120 -12.42 -7.67 -6.17
C ASN A 120 -12.67 -6.20 -6.54
N LEU A 121 -12.32 -5.27 -5.66
CA LEU A 121 -12.43 -3.82 -5.92
C LEU A 121 -11.51 -3.38 -7.07
N TRP A 122 -10.30 -3.92 -7.18
CA TRP A 122 -9.37 -3.60 -8.26
C TRP A 122 -9.86 -3.95 -9.68
N LYS A 123 -10.91 -4.76 -9.79
CA LYS A 123 -11.56 -5.03 -11.07
C LYS A 123 -12.38 -3.82 -11.59
N LEU A 124 -12.65 -2.86 -10.71
CA LEU A 124 -13.36 -1.63 -11.01
C LEU A 124 -12.36 -0.48 -11.08
N GLN A 125 -12.41 0.29 -12.17
CA GLN A 125 -11.44 1.35 -12.46
C GLN A 125 -11.38 2.42 -11.36
N GLU A 126 -12.50 2.66 -10.67
CA GLU A 126 -12.59 3.65 -9.61
C GLU A 126 -11.85 3.26 -8.34
N PHE A 127 -11.53 1.96 -8.14
CA PHE A 127 -10.95 1.43 -6.91
C PHE A 127 -9.60 0.73 -7.13
N VAL A 128 -8.92 0.99 -8.23
CA VAL A 128 -7.59 0.40 -8.53
C VAL A 128 -6.54 0.77 -7.49
N ASP A 129 -6.73 1.87 -6.79
CA ASP A 129 -5.85 2.35 -5.72
C ASP A 129 -6.28 1.88 -4.32
N ALA A 130 -7.22 0.93 -4.21
CA ALA A 130 -7.62 0.38 -2.93
C ALA A 130 -6.46 -0.37 -2.25
N TRP A 131 -6.27 -0.13 -0.94
CA TRP A 131 -5.20 -0.77 -0.17
C TRP A 131 -5.68 -1.25 1.20
N ILE A 132 -4.86 -2.05 1.87
CA ILE A 132 -5.16 -2.61 3.17
C ILE A 132 -4.34 -1.89 4.23
N VAL A 133 -5.03 -1.45 5.29
CA VAL A 133 -4.43 -0.87 6.48
C VAL A 133 -4.57 -1.86 7.64
N THR A 134 -3.47 -2.12 8.34
CA THR A 134 -3.49 -2.89 9.59
C THR A 134 -3.71 -1.94 10.76
N VAL A 135 -4.71 -2.20 11.57
CA VAL A 135 -5.01 -1.42 12.77
C VAL A 135 -4.79 -2.30 13.99
N ASN A 136 -3.91 -1.87 14.88
CA ASN A 136 -3.64 -2.52 16.16
C ASN A 136 -4.47 -1.84 17.25
N LYS A 137 -5.12 -2.63 18.08
CA LYS A 137 -5.99 -2.15 19.16
C LYS A 137 -5.28 -2.25 20.50
#